data_f015960779ff4e7a4bc4f5468bd00cf7
#
_entry.id   f015960779ff4e7a4bc4f5468bd00cf7
#
_cell.length_a   1.000
_cell.length_b   1.000
_cell.length_c   1.000
_cell.angle_alpha   90.00
_cell.angle_beta   90.00
_cell.angle_gamma   90.00
#
_symmetry.space_group_name_H-M   'P 1'
#
loop_
_entity.id
_entity.type
_entity.pdbx_description
1 polymer ?
#
loop_
_entity_poly.entity_id
_entity_poly.type
_entity_poly.pdbx_seq_one_letter_code
_entity_poly.pdbx_strand_id
1 'polypeptide(L)'
;MTKDYDDDFYRPPMPTVAGLMFPARSKLTVRGFTLAKTPAEKYWRQIISASQAERETCLLTLAMPNLWNLFEQPEPVSFVDVDGKQRTHRFDYLAEFKDRSRVAIAVKPEARVYSLNFRQTLQAIKRDLPMGFADRVVLVTERERHPVEVRNAELLNFFRRRTDRDADLIVRDIIKQLSAEGTIAELVDKSGLGARAFRAVFRAIYDERLSANKRETITRNSIVSPRKDKK
;
A
#
# COMPACT_ATOMS: atom_id res chain seq x y z
N MET A 1 19.45 -27.91 -1.83
CA MET A 1 19.45 -26.60 -1.12
C MET A 1 20.20 -25.62 -2.01
N THR A 2 19.54 -25.09 -3.02
CA THR A 2 20.10 -24.11 -3.95
C THR A 2 20.18 -22.77 -3.22
N LYS A 3 21.38 -22.28 -2.95
CA LYS A 3 21.62 -20.90 -2.55
C LYS A 3 21.12 -20.03 -3.69
N ASP A 4 20.07 -19.24 -3.44
CA ASP A 4 19.69 -18.14 -4.31
C ASP A 4 20.81 -17.09 -4.25
N TYR A 5 21.73 -17.13 -5.18
CA TYR A 5 22.82 -16.17 -5.38
C TYR A 5 22.33 -14.78 -5.87
N ASP A 6 21.01 -14.60 -6.01
CA ASP A 6 20.41 -13.41 -6.63
C ASP A 6 20.23 -12.24 -5.65
N ASP A 7 20.45 -12.42 -4.33
CA ASP A 7 20.22 -11.38 -3.32
C ASP A 7 21.43 -10.45 -3.05
N ASP A 8 22.63 -10.79 -3.54
CA ASP A 8 23.85 -10.03 -3.27
C ASP A 8 24.18 -8.95 -4.30
N PHE A 9 23.48 -8.91 -5.44
CA PHE A 9 23.69 -7.89 -6.46
C PHE A 9 22.65 -6.77 -6.36
N TYR A 10 23.13 -5.52 -6.30
CA TYR A 10 22.26 -4.35 -6.46
C TYR A 10 21.51 -4.43 -7.81
N ARG A 11 20.19 -4.54 -7.72
CA ARG A 11 19.32 -4.46 -8.88
C ARG A 11 18.53 -3.15 -8.81
N PRO A 12 18.62 -2.28 -9.81
CA PRO A 12 17.79 -1.08 -9.85
C PRO A 12 16.30 -1.48 -9.86
N PRO A 13 15.43 -0.67 -9.24
CA PRO A 13 14.00 -0.92 -9.27
C PRO A 13 13.48 -0.98 -10.71
N MET A 14 12.52 -1.87 -10.95
CA MET A 14 11.81 -1.91 -12.23
C MET A 14 11.08 -0.59 -12.47
N PRO A 15 10.91 -0.16 -13.71
CA PRO A 15 10.15 1.04 -14.04
C PRO A 15 8.68 0.91 -13.62
N THR A 16 7.97 2.03 -13.64
CA THR A 16 6.52 2.09 -13.45
C THR A 16 5.79 1.32 -14.55
N VAL A 17 4.62 0.78 -14.21
CA VAL A 17 3.68 0.17 -15.18
C VAL A 17 2.55 1.12 -15.59
N ALA A 18 2.62 2.39 -15.14
CA ALA A 18 1.64 3.40 -15.50
C ALA A 18 1.52 3.57 -17.02
N GLY A 19 0.31 3.53 -17.54
CA GLY A 19 0.01 3.73 -18.96
C GLY A 19 0.21 5.17 -19.45
N LEU A 20 0.60 6.10 -18.57
CA LEU A 20 0.87 7.52 -18.89
C LEU A 20 2.29 7.90 -18.51
N MET A 21 3.01 8.47 -19.47
CA MET A 21 4.23 9.22 -19.17
C MET A 21 3.85 10.61 -18.67
N PHE A 22 4.09 10.89 -17.40
CA PHE A 22 3.87 12.23 -16.86
C PHE A 22 4.92 13.21 -17.43
N PRO A 23 4.53 14.36 -17.98
CA PRO A 23 5.49 15.37 -18.40
C PRO A 23 6.36 15.78 -17.20
N ALA A 24 7.65 16.00 -17.45
CA ALA A 24 8.69 16.12 -16.41
C ALA A 24 8.49 17.29 -15.41
N ARG A 25 7.65 18.26 -15.70
CA ARG A 25 7.44 19.45 -14.84
C ARG A 25 5.97 19.83 -14.75
N SER A 26 5.47 20.02 -13.51
CA SER A 26 4.25 20.75 -13.20
C SER A 26 4.54 21.70 -12.05
N LYS A 27 4.15 22.96 -12.18
CA LYS A 27 4.28 23.96 -11.11
C LYS A 27 3.27 23.75 -9.96
N LEU A 28 2.26 22.91 -10.16
CA LEU A 28 1.07 22.83 -9.29
C LEU A 28 0.92 21.50 -8.53
N THR A 29 1.73 20.46 -8.85
CA THR A 29 1.58 19.15 -8.21
C THR A 29 2.92 18.56 -7.83
N VAL A 30 3.03 18.10 -6.58
CA VAL A 30 4.17 17.30 -6.11
C VAL A 30 4.07 15.94 -6.74
N ARG A 31 4.96 15.65 -7.68
CA ARG A 31 5.11 14.33 -8.28
C ARG A 31 6.19 13.57 -7.55
N GLY A 32 5.98 12.30 -7.41
CA GLY A 32 6.96 11.44 -6.77
C GLY A 32 6.80 10.00 -7.19
N PHE A 33 7.71 9.19 -6.74
CA PHE A 33 7.58 7.74 -6.84
C PHE A 33 7.73 7.08 -5.48
N THR A 34 7.05 5.97 -5.33
CA THR A 34 7.17 5.08 -4.17
C THR A 34 7.84 3.80 -4.64
N LEU A 35 8.92 3.40 -3.96
CA LEU A 35 9.48 2.07 -4.18
C LEU A 35 8.60 1.06 -3.46
N ALA A 36 8.04 0.13 -4.22
CA ALA A 36 7.16 -0.90 -3.71
C ALA A 36 7.45 -2.27 -4.33
N LYS A 37 7.04 -3.28 -3.62
CA LYS A 37 6.99 -4.67 -4.09
C LYS A 37 5.74 -5.30 -3.51
N THR A 38 4.81 -5.66 -4.37
CA THR A 38 3.61 -6.40 -4.00
C THR A 38 3.89 -7.90 -3.95
N PRO A 39 3.02 -8.73 -3.34
CA PRO A 39 3.18 -10.18 -3.36
C PRO A 39 3.22 -10.80 -4.76
N ALA A 40 2.60 -10.15 -5.75
CA ALA A 40 2.62 -10.60 -7.15
C ALA A 40 3.96 -10.35 -7.86
N GLU A 41 4.85 -9.54 -7.29
CA GLU A 41 6.06 -9.08 -7.95
C GLU A 41 7.31 -9.77 -7.42
N LYS A 42 8.22 -10.15 -8.32
CA LYS A 42 9.53 -10.68 -7.96
C LYS A 42 10.49 -9.57 -7.49
N TYR A 43 10.40 -8.38 -8.10
CA TYR A 43 11.35 -7.29 -7.88
C TYR A 43 10.65 -6.00 -7.40
N TRP A 44 11.41 -5.14 -6.74
CA TRP A 44 10.98 -3.80 -6.40
C TRP A 44 10.79 -2.97 -7.67
N ARG A 45 9.75 -2.17 -7.72
CA ARG A 45 9.49 -1.24 -8.81
C ARG A 45 9.13 0.16 -8.32
N GLN A 46 9.14 1.11 -9.22
CA GLN A 46 8.67 2.46 -9.00
C GLN A 46 7.17 2.52 -9.26
N ILE A 47 6.39 3.00 -8.29
CA ILE A 47 4.99 3.39 -8.46
C ILE A 47 4.94 4.91 -8.52
N ILE A 48 4.48 5.46 -9.64
CA ILE A 48 4.37 6.91 -9.82
C ILE A 48 3.08 7.42 -9.21
N SER A 49 3.14 8.60 -8.58
CA SER A 49 1.99 9.35 -8.08
C SER A 49 2.06 10.77 -8.60
N ALA A 50 0.95 11.27 -9.16
CA ALA A 50 0.85 12.63 -9.71
C ALA A 50 0.55 13.68 -8.63
N SER A 51 0.19 13.24 -7.43
CA SER A 51 -0.13 14.11 -6.28
C SER A 51 0.27 13.45 -4.96
N GLN A 52 0.37 14.28 -3.91
CA GLN A 52 0.55 13.78 -2.54
C GLN A 52 -0.61 12.88 -2.09
N ALA A 53 -1.84 13.22 -2.48
CA ALA A 53 -3.02 12.42 -2.18
C ALA A 53 -2.95 11.01 -2.78
N GLU A 54 -2.51 10.89 -4.03
CA GLU A 54 -2.27 9.59 -4.67
C GLU A 54 -1.15 8.83 -3.96
N ARG A 55 -0.02 9.50 -3.63
CA ARG A 55 1.09 8.85 -2.89
C ARG A 55 0.63 8.28 -1.54
N GLU A 56 -0.15 9.04 -0.78
CA GLU A 56 -0.70 8.59 0.50
C GLU A 56 -1.65 7.40 0.33
N THR A 57 -2.53 7.46 -0.68
CA THR A 57 -3.43 6.35 -1.04
C THR A 57 -2.63 5.11 -1.44
N CYS A 58 -1.57 5.27 -2.24
CA CYS A 58 -0.66 4.18 -2.59
C CYS A 58 -0.06 3.51 -1.36
N LEU A 59 0.50 4.30 -0.43
CA LEU A 59 1.10 3.78 0.81
C LEU A 59 0.11 3.01 1.67
N LEU A 60 -1.09 3.57 1.87
CA LEU A 60 -2.17 2.92 2.62
C LEU A 60 -2.58 1.60 1.97
N THR A 61 -2.73 1.58 0.65
CA THR A 61 -3.08 0.37 -0.11
C THR A 61 -1.98 -0.69 -0.02
N LEU A 62 -0.71 -0.31 -0.16
CA LEU A 62 0.44 -1.20 -0.02
C LEU A 62 0.57 -1.80 1.39
N ALA A 63 0.04 -1.12 2.42
CA ALA A 63 0.03 -1.62 3.79
C ALA A 63 -1.16 -2.53 4.12
N MET A 64 -2.05 -2.79 3.15
CA MET A 64 -3.15 -3.73 3.33
C MET A 64 -2.64 -5.18 3.27
N PRO A 65 -2.90 -6.01 4.29
CA PRO A 65 -2.32 -7.35 4.39
C PRO A 65 -2.86 -8.33 3.35
N ASN A 66 -4.06 -8.11 2.85
CA ASN A 66 -4.72 -8.92 1.84
C ASN A 66 -4.44 -8.44 0.40
N LEU A 67 -3.64 -7.37 0.22
CA LEU A 67 -3.24 -6.91 -1.11
C LEU A 67 -2.44 -8.01 -1.82
N TRP A 68 -2.77 -8.25 -3.08
CA TRP A 68 -2.00 -9.12 -3.98
C TRP A 68 -1.15 -8.30 -4.95
N ASN A 69 -1.77 -7.34 -5.65
CA ASN A 69 -1.09 -6.46 -6.60
C ASN A 69 -1.71 -5.07 -6.64
N LEU A 70 -0.94 -4.09 -7.13
CA LEU A 70 -1.36 -2.70 -7.26
C LEU A 70 -0.87 -2.14 -8.59
N PHE A 71 -1.78 -1.73 -9.44
CA PHE A 71 -1.48 -1.07 -10.71
C PHE A 71 -1.81 0.41 -10.59
N GLU A 72 -0.86 1.28 -10.90
CA GLU A 72 -1.07 2.71 -11.04
C GLU A 72 -1.53 3.04 -12.45
N GLN A 73 -2.43 4.01 -12.57
CA GLN A 73 -2.91 4.56 -13.83
C GLN A 73 -3.30 3.47 -14.86
N PRO A 74 -4.21 2.53 -14.50
CA PRO A 74 -4.62 1.46 -15.41
C PRO A 74 -5.24 2.04 -16.70
N GLU A 75 -5.51 1.19 -17.68
CA GLU A 75 -6.18 1.63 -18.92
C GLU A 75 -7.50 2.36 -18.62
N PRO A 76 -7.80 3.44 -19.36
CA PRO A 76 -9.02 4.21 -19.14
C PRO A 76 -10.25 3.37 -19.48
N VAL A 77 -11.32 3.59 -18.73
CA VAL A 77 -12.65 3.02 -19.02
C VAL A 77 -13.53 4.04 -19.70
N SER A 78 -14.31 3.60 -20.67
CA SER A 78 -15.31 4.43 -21.34
C SER A 78 -16.65 4.33 -20.62
N PHE A 79 -17.38 5.44 -20.56
CA PHE A 79 -18.71 5.51 -19.95
C PHE A 79 -19.56 6.59 -20.64
N VAL A 80 -20.88 6.54 -20.45
CA VAL A 80 -21.79 7.59 -20.90
C VAL A 80 -22.13 8.46 -19.71
N ASP A 81 -21.86 9.78 -19.82
CA ASP A 81 -22.16 10.74 -18.74
C ASP A 81 -23.67 11.03 -18.63
N VAL A 82 -24.04 11.87 -17.68
CA VAL A 82 -25.46 12.24 -17.43
C VAL A 82 -26.10 12.99 -18.59
N ASP A 83 -25.28 13.62 -19.45
CA ASP A 83 -25.74 14.34 -20.65
C ASP A 83 -25.78 13.44 -21.88
N GLY A 84 -25.57 12.12 -21.72
CA GLY A 84 -25.56 11.13 -22.81
C GLY A 84 -24.29 11.15 -23.67
N LYS A 85 -23.23 11.85 -23.23
CA LYS A 85 -21.98 11.96 -23.99
C LYS A 85 -21.01 10.85 -23.59
N GLN A 86 -20.36 10.26 -24.60
CA GLN A 86 -19.27 9.33 -24.38
C GLN A 86 -18.07 10.05 -23.74
N ARG A 87 -17.59 9.50 -22.64
CA ARG A 87 -16.42 9.99 -21.89
C ARG A 87 -15.48 8.86 -21.57
N THR A 88 -14.27 9.21 -21.18
CA THR A 88 -13.30 8.25 -20.63
C THR A 88 -12.86 8.69 -19.24
N HIS A 89 -12.59 7.72 -18.39
CA HIS A 89 -12.01 7.95 -17.05
C HIS A 89 -10.85 6.99 -16.81
N ARG A 90 -9.75 7.52 -16.29
CA ARG A 90 -8.62 6.72 -15.81
C ARG A 90 -8.60 6.76 -14.30
N PHE A 91 -8.66 5.59 -13.66
CA PHE A 91 -8.50 5.48 -12.23
C PHE A 91 -7.05 5.72 -11.82
N ASP A 92 -6.83 6.19 -10.61
CA ASP A 92 -5.48 6.42 -10.08
C ASP A 92 -4.79 5.11 -9.75
N TYR A 93 -5.55 4.14 -9.22
CA TYR A 93 -5.07 2.80 -8.92
C TYR A 93 -6.11 1.73 -9.23
N LEU A 94 -5.61 0.52 -9.53
CA LEU A 94 -6.37 -0.71 -9.54
C LEU A 94 -5.68 -1.69 -8.59
N ALA A 95 -6.34 -2.01 -7.48
CA ALA A 95 -5.85 -2.95 -6.49
C ALA A 95 -6.45 -4.34 -6.71
N GLU A 96 -5.61 -5.36 -6.72
CA GLU A 96 -6.01 -6.77 -6.69
C GLU A 96 -5.72 -7.35 -5.31
N PHE A 97 -6.65 -8.13 -4.79
CA PHE A 97 -6.55 -8.75 -3.48
C PHE A 97 -6.33 -10.26 -3.58
N LYS A 98 -5.91 -10.89 -2.47
CA LYS A 98 -5.63 -12.34 -2.41
C LYS A 98 -6.85 -13.22 -2.68
N ASP A 99 -8.05 -12.71 -2.45
CA ASP A 99 -9.33 -13.35 -2.78
C ASP A 99 -9.74 -13.15 -4.25
N ARG A 100 -8.84 -12.59 -5.06
CA ARG A 100 -9.03 -12.23 -6.48
C ARG A 100 -9.98 -11.06 -6.72
N SER A 101 -10.51 -10.43 -5.68
CA SER A 101 -11.31 -9.22 -5.87
C SER A 101 -10.45 -8.06 -6.36
N ARG A 102 -11.03 -7.21 -7.21
CA ARG A 102 -10.38 -6.05 -7.80
C ARG A 102 -11.12 -4.77 -7.40
N VAL A 103 -10.38 -3.74 -7.02
CA VAL A 103 -10.93 -2.45 -6.61
C VAL A 103 -10.29 -1.33 -7.42
N ALA A 104 -11.12 -0.62 -8.19
CA ALA A 104 -10.71 0.59 -8.89
C ALA A 104 -10.80 1.80 -7.94
N ILE A 105 -9.70 2.54 -7.79
CA ILE A 105 -9.55 3.62 -6.82
C ILE A 105 -9.41 4.94 -7.57
N ALA A 106 -10.32 5.88 -7.32
CA ALA A 106 -10.21 7.27 -7.74
C ALA A 106 -9.83 8.13 -6.52
N VAL A 107 -8.83 8.99 -6.69
CA VAL A 107 -8.35 9.91 -5.63
C VAL A 107 -8.70 11.33 -6.01
N LYS A 108 -9.48 12.02 -5.17
CA LYS A 108 -9.83 13.41 -5.41
C LYS A 108 -9.97 14.19 -4.12
N PRO A 109 -9.54 15.47 -4.09
CA PRO A 109 -9.90 16.38 -2.99
C PRO A 109 -11.40 16.51 -2.85
N GLU A 110 -11.92 16.53 -1.63
CA GLU A 110 -13.35 16.64 -1.33
C GLU A 110 -13.99 17.83 -2.03
N ALA A 111 -13.31 18.98 -2.04
CA ALA A 111 -13.78 20.17 -2.76
C ALA A 111 -14.00 19.93 -4.25
N ARG A 112 -13.15 19.11 -4.88
CA ARG A 112 -13.29 18.71 -6.29
C ARG A 112 -14.39 17.70 -6.51
N VAL A 113 -14.66 16.83 -5.53
CA VAL A 113 -15.78 15.90 -5.57
C VAL A 113 -17.10 16.66 -5.67
N TYR A 114 -17.26 17.71 -4.86
CA TYR A 114 -18.47 18.56 -4.90
C TYR A 114 -18.54 19.43 -6.15
N SER A 115 -17.48 20.20 -6.45
CA SER A 115 -17.51 21.16 -7.58
C SER A 115 -17.68 20.51 -8.94
N LEU A 116 -17.28 19.24 -9.11
CA LEU A 116 -17.40 18.48 -10.35
C LEU A 116 -18.57 17.49 -10.34
N ASN A 117 -19.37 17.46 -9.27
CA ASN A 117 -20.40 16.43 -9.05
C ASN A 117 -19.86 15.00 -9.30
N PHE A 118 -18.61 14.76 -8.85
CA PHE A 118 -17.84 13.57 -9.22
C PHE A 118 -18.46 12.26 -8.72
N ARG A 119 -19.25 12.29 -7.64
CA ARG A 119 -19.99 11.10 -7.16
C ARG A 119 -20.99 10.59 -8.21
N GLN A 120 -21.69 11.51 -8.90
CA GLN A 120 -22.59 11.15 -9.99
C GLN A 120 -21.82 10.59 -11.20
N THR A 121 -20.67 11.20 -11.51
CA THR A 121 -19.77 10.66 -12.55
C THR A 121 -19.32 9.24 -12.22
N LEU A 122 -18.92 8.97 -10.94
CA LEU A 122 -18.54 7.62 -10.53
C LEU A 122 -19.70 6.61 -10.61
N GLN A 123 -20.93 7.03 -10.39
CA GLN A 123 -22.10 6.17 -10.57
C GLN A 123 -22.25 5.77 -12.05
N ALA A 124 -22.11 6.73 -12.98
CA ALA A 124 -22.13 6.46 -14.41
C ALA A 124 -20.99 5.51 -14.83
N ILE A 125 -19.77 5.77 -14.36
CA ILE A 125 -18.62 4.88 -14.60
C ILE A 125 -18.89 3.47 -14.07
N LYS A 126 -19.44 3.34 -12.84
CA LYS A 126 -19.73 2.03 -12.24
C LYS A 126 -20.79 1.25 -13.04
N ARG A 127 -21.79 1.93 -13.62
CA ARG A 127 -22.80 1.31 -14.46
C ARG A 127 -22.21 0.72 -15.73
N ASP A 128 -21.27 1.44 -16.36
CA ASP A 128 -20.70 1.12 -17.66
C ASP A 128 -19.32 0.43 -17.55
N LEU A 129 -18.93 0.03 -16.33
CA LEU A 129 -17.62 -0.58 -16.08
C LEU A 129 -17.49 -1.90 -16.86
N PRO A 130 -16.41 -2.09 -17.65
CA PRO A 130 -16.21 -3.34 -18.38
C PRO A 130 -16.15 -4.54 -17.44
N MET A 131 -16.79 -5.64 -17.86
CA MET A 131 -16.74 -6.91 -17.12
C MET A 131 -15.27 -7.32 -16.86
N GLY A 132 -14.95 -7.69 -15.61
CA GLY A 132 -13.62 -8.11 -15.22
C GLY A 132 -12.62 -6.97 -15.00
N PHE A 133 -13.00 -5.71 -15.22
CA PHE A 133 -12.10 -4.59 -14.89
C PHE A 133 -11.94 -4.45 -13.36
N ALA A 134 -13.04 -4.28 -12.63
CA ALA A 134 -13.04 -4.25 -11.18
C ALA A 134 -14.42 -4.64 -10.61
N ASP A 135 -14.42 -5.25 -9.41
CA ASP A 135 -15.65 -5.63 -8.70
C ASP A 135 -16.24 -4.44 -7.93
N ARG A 136 -15.39 -3.49 -7.56
CA ARG A 136 -15.78 -2.30 -6.81
C ARG A 136 -15.04 -1.06 -7.29
N VAL A 137 -15.71 0.09 -7.13
CA VAL A 137 -15.16 1.42 -7.36
C VAL A 137 -15.18 2.17 -6.04
N VAL A 138 -14.03 2.73 -5.65
CA VAL A 138 -13.85 3.47 -4.41
C VAL A 138 -13.35 4.88 -4.72
N LEU A 139 -13.91 5.86 -4.03
CA LEU A 139 -13.43 7.24 -4.02
C LEU A 139 -12.66 7.46 -2.72
N VAL A 140 -11.42 7.93 -2.83
CA VAL A 140 -10.57 8.30 -1.69
C VAL A 140 -10.41 9.81 -1.68
N THR A 141 -10.76 10.41 -0.55
CA THR A 141 -10.61 11.84 -0.27
C THR A 141 -9.67 12.05 0.92
N GLU A 142 -9.60 13.25 1.47
CA GLU A 142 -8.85 13.53 2.70
C GLU A 142 -9.37 12.75 3.91
N ARG A 143 -10.66 12.37 3.90
CA ARG A 143 -11.32 11.67 5.01
C ARG A 143 -10.79 10.25 5.22
N GLU A 144 -10.45 9.58 4.13
CA GLU A 144 -9.94 8.21 4.13
C GLU A 144 -8.41 8.15 4.34
N ARG A 145 -7.71 9.30 4.36
CA ARG A 145 -6.25 9.37 4.46
C ARG A 145 -5.82 10.00 5.78
N HIS A 146 -6.05 9.29 6.89
CA HIS A 146 -5.68 9.79 8.21
C HIS A 146 -4.14 9.89 8.33
N PRO A 147 -3.57 11.05 8.74
CA PRO A 147 -2.11 11.27 8.73
C PRO A 147 -1.31 10.23 9.51
N VAL A 148 -1.82 9.75 10.63
CA VAL A 148 -1.17 8.71 11.44
C VAL A 148 -1.11 7.38 10.71
N GLU A 149 -2.21 6.98 10.06
CA GLU A 149 -2.26 5.74 9.28
C GLU A 149 -1.33 5.81 8.07
N VAL A 150 -1.27 6.96 7.38
CA VAL A 150 -0.32 7.22 6.29
C VAL A 150 1.12 7.09 6.77
N ARG A 151 1.48 7.70 7.91
CA ARG A 151 2.80 7.59 8.51
C ARG A 151 3.16 6.14 8.83
N ASN A 152 2.26 5.41 9.45
CA ASN A 152 2.46 3.99 9.76
C ASN A 152 2.65 3.17 8.50
N ALA A 153 1.82 3.39 7.48
CA ALA A 153 1.94 2.72 6.18
C ALA A 153 3.27 3.03 5.48
N GLU A 154 3.77 4.26 5.57
CA GLU A 154 5.08 4.66 5.06
C GLU A 154 6.21 3.90 5.76
N LEU A 155 6.19 3.81 7.09
CA LEU A 155 7.19 3.08 7.86
C LEU A 155 7.15 1.58 7.57
N LEU A 156 5.96 0.98 7.50
CA LEU A 156 5.78 -0.42 7.12
C LEU A 156 6.38 -0.70 5.75
N ASN A 157 6.10 0.15 4.76
CA ASN A 157 6.64 0.00 3.42
C ASN A 157 8.16 0.26 3.38
N PHE A 158 8.66 1.24 4.15
CA PHE A 158 10.08 1.58 4.20
C PHE A 158 10.93 0.46 4.80
N PHE A 159 10.52 -0.12 5.94
CA PHE A 159 11.31 -1.15 6.61
C PHE A 159 11.30 -2.50 5.91
N ARG A 160 10.39 -2.73 4.96
CA ARG A 160 10.39 -3.91 4.09
C ARG A 160 11.47 -3.88 3.01
N ARG A 161 11.97 -2.70 2.66
CA ARG A 161 12.93 -2.55 1.55
C ARG A 161 14.27 -3.24 1.81
N ARG A 162 14.60 -3.43 3.07
CA ARG A 162 15.80 -4.14 3.49
C ARG A 162 15.42 -5.30 4.40
N THR A 163 15.64 -6.51 3.92
CA THR A 163 15.52 -7.71 4.72
C THR A 163 16.71 -7.82 5.68
N ASP A 164 16.48 -8.39 6.85
CA ASP A 164 17.50 -8.73 7.83
C ASP A 164 17.12 -10.08 8.41
N ARG A 165 17.56 -11.13 7.70
CA ARG A 165 17.13 -12.51 7.96
C ARG A 165 17.37 -12.94 9.41
N ASP A 166 18.52 -12.58 9.98
CA ASP A 166 18.86 -12.96 11.35
C ASP A 166 17.95 -12.26 12.36
N ALA A 167 17.75 -10.95 12.20
CA ALA A 167 16.84 -10.20 13.06
C ALA A 167 15.38 -10.67 12.89
N ASP A 168 14.95 -11.01 11.68
CA ASP A 168 13.60 -11.51 11.40
C ASP A 168 13.37 -12.87 12.04
N LEU A 169 14.36 -13.76 12.05
CA LEU A 169 14.29 -15.07 12.72
C LEU A 169 14.20 -14.91 14.22
N ILE A 170 15.08 -14.11 14.83
CA ILE A 170 15.10 -13.88 16.28
C ILE A 170 13.79 -13.25 16.75
N VAL A 171 13.30 -12.20 16.05
CA VAL A 171 12.02 -11.57 16.39
C VAL A 171 10.85 -12.53 16.23
N ARG A 172 10.85 -13.36 15.18
CA ARG A 172 9.83 -14.40 14.99
C ARG A 172 9.79 -15.40 16.15
N ASP A 173 10.94 -15.82 16.65
CA ASP A 173 11.00 -16.79 17.77
C ASP A 173 10.57 -16.13 19.09
N ILE A 174 10.86 -14.85 19.29
CA ILE A 174 10.33 -14.08 20.42
C ILE A 174 8.79 -13.98 20.32
N ILE A 175 8.25 -13.68 19.12
CA ILE A 175 6.80 -13.59 18.90
C ILE A 175 6.09 -14.91 19.24
N LYS A 176 6.66 -16.07 18.88
CA LYS A 176 6.09 -17.39 19.22
C LYS A 176 6.00 -17.63 20.72
N GLN A 177 6.89 -17.01 21.51
CA GLN A 177 6.92 -17.14 22.97
C GLN A 177 5.99 -16.14 23.67
N LEU A 178 5.40 -15.19 22.92
CA LEU A 178 4.44 -14.26 23.49
C LEU A 178 3.11 -14.98 23.75
N SER A 179 2.76 -15.08 25.03
CA SER A 179 1.46 -15.65 25.46
C SER A 179 0.32 -14.62 25.36
N ALA A 180 0.65 -13.32 25.40
CA ALA A 180 -0.26 -12.20 25.41
C ALA A 180 0.33 -10.98 24.68
N GLU A 181 -0.27 -9.82 24.90
CA GLU A 181 0.24 -8.53 24.42
C GLU A 181 1.57 -8.17 25.08
N GLY A 182 2.40 -7.41 24.35
CA GLY A 182 3.64 -6.83 24.86
C GLY A 182 3.96 -5.54 24.10
N THR A 183 4.91 -4.76 24.57
CA THR A 183 5.35 -3.55 23.87
C THR A 183 6.42 -3.89 22.83
N ILE A 184 6.52 -3.05 21.81
CA ILE A 184 7.62 -3.15 20.83
C ILE A 184 8.98 -3.03 21.54
N ALA A 185 9.08 -2.19 22.58
CA ALA A 185 10.30 -2.04 23.39
C ALA A 185 10.72 -3.38 23.99
N GLU A 186 9.81 -4.10 24.64
CA GLU A 186 10.10 -5.41 25.25
C GLU A 186 10.60 -6.43 24.22
N LEU A 187 10.02 -6.48 23.03
CA LEU A 187 10.48 -7.36 21.96
C LEU A 187 11.89 -6.99 21.50
N VAL A 188 12.14 -5.70 21.33
CA VAL A 188 13.45 -5.18 20.91
C VAL A 188 14.53 -5.48 21.97
N ASP A 189 14.22 -5.24 23.24
CA ASP A 189 15.16 -5.43 24.35
C ASP A 189 15.46 -6.93 24.57
N LYS A 190 14.45 -7.80 24.50
CA LYS A 190 14.63 -9.27 24.53
C LYS A 190 15.50 -9.79 23.39
N SER A 191 15.49 -9.14 22.25
CA SER A 191 16.29 -9.57 21.09
C SER A 191 17.76 -9.23 21.21
N GLY A 192 18.13 -8.21 21.99
CA GLY A 192 19.49 -7.64 22.06
C GLY A 192 19.96 -6.93 20.79
N LEU A 193 19.10 -6.79 19.76
CA LEU A 193 19.48 -6.30 18.43
C LEU A 193 19.15 -4.82 18.18
N GLY A 194 18.56 -4.12 19.15
CA GLY A 194 18.25 -2.69 19.08
C GLY A 194 17.48 -2.30 17.81
N ALA A 195 18.02 -1.37 17.02
CA ALA A 195 17.36 -0.88 15.80
C ALA A 195 17.10 -1.95 14.74
N ARG A 196 17.87 -3.04 14.70
CA ARG A 196 17.65 -4.17 13.78
C ARG A 196 16.35 -4.88 14.12
N ALA A 197 16.12 -5.18 15.40
CA ALA A 197 14.90 -5.80 15.88
C ALA A 197 13.69 -4.87 15.71
N PHE A 198 13.82 -3.57 15.97
CA PHE A 198 12.76 -2.62 15.73
C PHE A 198 12.24 -2.67 14.29
N ARG A 199 13.14 -2.71 13.30
CA ARG A 199 12.76 -2.87 11.89
C ARG A 199 12.14 -4.24 11.59
N ALA A 200 12.64 -5.30 12.22
CA ALA A 200 12.07 -6.65 12.08
C ALA A 200 10.65 -6.75 12.66
N VAL A 201 10.35 -6.03 13.75
CA VAL A 201 8.99 -5.94 14.32
C VAL A 201 8.04 -5.28 13.31
N PHE A 202 8.44 -4.20 12.63
CA PHE A 202 7.61 -3.60 11.59
C PHE A 202 7.36 -4.55 10.41
N ARG A 203 8.36 -5.33 10.00
CA ARG A 203 8.16 -6.38 8.99
C ARG A 203 7.20 -7.46 9.48
N ALA A 204 7.30 -7.85 10.76
CA ALA A 204 6.36 -8.80 11.36
C ALA A 204 4.92 -8.26 11.44
N ILE A 205 4.74 -6.95 11.67
CA ILE A 205 3.41 -6.30 11.61
C ILE A 205 2.89 -6.30 10.17
N TYR A 206 3.72 -6.00 9.21
CA TYR A 206 3.36 -6.04 7.79
C TYR A 206 2.95 -7.46 7.34
N ASP A 207 3.73 -8.47 7.74
CA ASP A 207 3.49 -9.89 7.44
C ASP A 207 2.34 -10.49 8.25
N GLU A 208 1.61 -9.67 9.03
CA GLU A 208 0.50 -10.12 9.90
C GLU A 208 0.86 -11.11 11.02
N ARG A 209 2.13 -11.24 11.36
CA ARG A 209 2.56 -12.05 12.53
C ARG A 209 2.30 -11.33 13.86
N LEU A 210 2.29 -10.00 13.81
CA LEU A 210 1.91 -9.12 14.91
C LEU A 210 0.77 -8.20 14.49
N SER A 211 -0.12 -7.92 15.44
CA SER A 211 -1.14 -6.87 15.33
C SER A 211 -0.69 -5.65 16.11
N ALA A 212 -0.89 -4.45 15.56
CA ALA A 212 -0.70 -3.17 16.21
C ALA A 212 -1.90 -2.25 15.94
N ASN A 213 -2.19 -1.31 16.84
CA ASN A 213 -3.18 -0.29 16.59
C ASN A 213 -2.66 0.71 15.53
N LYS A 214 -3.13 0.56 14.29
CA LYS A 214 -2.70 1.42 13.18
C LYS A 214 -3.30 2.84 13.22
N ARG A 215 -4.29 3.09 14.08
CA ARG A 215 -4.88 4.43 14.29
C ARG A 215 -4.06 5.30 15.22
N GLU A 216 -3.07 4.72 15.89
CA GLU A 216 -2.06 5.42 16.70
C GLU A 216 -0.69 5.31 16.05
N THR A 217 0.18 6.31 16.27
CA THR A 217 1.55 6.25 15.77
C THR A 217 2.27 5.04 16.37
N ILE A 218 2.75 4.15 15.51
CA ILE A 218 3.52 2.98 15.95
C ILE A 218 4.91 3.44 16.40
N THR A 219 5.21 3.23 17.68
CA THR A 219 6.46 3.61 18.35
C THR A 219 6.99 2.44 19.16
N ARG A 220 8.13 2.61 19.83
CA ARG A 220 8.64 1.59 20.77
C ARG A 220 7.65 1.25 21.90
N ASN A 221 6.82 2.21 22.30
CA ASN A 221 5.86 2.02 23.39
C ASN A 221 4.52 1.42 22.93
N SER A 222 4.36 1.23 21.62
CA SER A 222 3.12 0.65 21.11
C SER A 222 2.98 -0.80 21.53
N ILE A 223 1.75 -1.13 21.94
CA ILE A 223 1.36 -2.50 22.28
C ILE A 223 1.16 -3.29 20.99
N VAL A 224 1.68 -4.49 20.95
CA VAL A 224 1.51 -5.46 19.88
C VAL A 224 1.07 -6.81 20.45
N SER A 225 0.27 -7.53 19.69
CA SER A 225 -0.18 -8.87 20.04
C SER A 225 0.16 -9.87 18.92
N PRO A 226 0.53 -11.12 19.26
CA PRO A 226 0.75 -12.14 18.24
C PRO A 226 -0.56 -12.45 17.54
N ARG A 227 -0.53 -12.53 16.21
CA ARG A 227 -1.68 -13.08 15.47
C ARG A 227 -1.57 -14.59 15.44
N LYS A 228 -2.62 -15.25 15.88
CA LYS A 228 -2.76 -16.70 15.71
C LYS A 228 -2.95 -16.96 14.22
N ASP A 229 -2.17 -17.88 13.68
CA ASP A 229 -2.38 -18.34 12.30
C ASP A 229 -3.85 -18.73 12.14
N LYS A 230 -4.51 -18.11 11.15
CA LYS A 230 -5.83 -18.63 10.75
C LYS A 230 -5.60 -20.01 10.16
N LYS A 231 -6.00 -21.03 10.92
CA LYS A 231 -6.07 -22.40 10.42
C LYS A 231 -6.96 -22.48 9.18
#